data_6ab3547eef2db682e87c53c60c9b98d3
#
_entry.id   6ab3547eef2db682e87c53c60c9b98d3
#
_cell.length_a   1.000
_cell.length_b   1.000
_cell.length_c   1.000
_cell.angle_alpha   90.00
_cell.angle_beta   90.00
_cell.angle_gamma   90.00
#
_symmetry.space_group_name_H-M   'P 1'
#
loop_
_entity.id
_entity.type
_entity.pdbx_description
1 polymer ?
#
loop_
_entity_poly.entity_id
_entity_poly.type
_entity_poly.pdbx_seq_one_letter_code
_entity_poly.pdbx_strand_id
1 'polypeptide(L)'
;MLSPYQLQENDDYSYEFVTQEGVIYTMYFLDYSGLFSDYPSIAKQVFTFNIDVIEGSPENTNYDERIGVTVLHVFKLFFENRENVVVYVCDNLDDRHLARKRKFDSWFWRYNDGSLIKEDDIAMVEGVEIYNSMIIHKMNAKLNEIIIAFKELNMRAGEK
;
A
#
# COMPACT_ATOMS: atom_id res chain seq x y z
N MET A 1 -20.44 -1.33 14.12
CA MET A 1 -19.31 -0.86 13.32
C MET A 1 -18.02 -1.22 14.02
N LEU A 2 -17.10 -1.86 13.30
CA LEU A 2 -15.80 -2.23 13.86
C LEU A 2 -14.89 -1.01 13.98
N SER A 3 -14.20 -0.90 15.11
CA SER A 3 -13.20 0.13 15.34
C SER A 3 -11.80 -0.40 15.06
N PRO A 4 -10.89 0.44 14.54
CA PRO A 4 -9.51 0.02 14.39
C PRO A 4 -8.87 -0.23 15.76
N TYR A 5 -7.81 -1.03 15.75
CA TYR A 5 -6.97 -1.16 16.94
C TYR A 5 -6.29 0.17 17.24
N GLN A 6 -5.95 0.37 18.49
CA GLN A 6 -5.21 1.56 18.89
C GLN A 6 -3.81 1.51 18.27
N LEU A 7 -3.41 2.60 17.63
CA LEU A 7 -2.12 2.71 16.97
C LEU A 7 -1.09 3.37 17.86
N GLN A 8 0.13 2.87 17.80
CA GLN A 8 1.30 3.60 18.26
C GLN A 8 1.99 4.16 17.02
N GLU A 9 2.00 5.48 16.88
CA GLU A 9 2.66 6.16 15.77
C GLU A 9 4.09 6.51 16.17
N ASN A 10 5.01 6.31 15.23
CA ASN A 10 6.40 6.73 15.36
C ASN A 10 6.70 7.82 14.32
N ASP A 11 7.74 8.63 14.56
CA ASP A 11 8.03 9.83 13.74
C ASP A 11 8.44 9.53 12.30
N ASP A 12 8.75 8.29 11.98
CA ASP A 12 9.29 7.87 10.68
C ASP A 12 8.24 7.21 9.77
N TYR A 13 6.97 7.59 9.92
CA TYR A 13 5.85 6.97 9.19
C TYR A 13 5.70 5.47 9.47
N SER A 14 5.94 5.04 10.69
CA SER A 14 5.65 3.68 11.10
C SER A 14 4.56 3.66 12.17
N TYR A 15 3.78 2.58 12.16
CA TYR A 15 2.60 2.41 13.00
C TYR A 15 2.59 0.99 13.53
N GLU A 16 2.38 0.84 14.82
CA GLU A 16 2.25 -0.49 15.43
C GLU A 16 0.87 -0.66 16.04
N PHE A 17 0.38 -1.89 16.02
CA PHE A 17 -0.82 -2.26 16.76
C PHE A 17 -0.74 -3.69 17.23
N VAL A 18 -1.45 -3.97 18.34
CA VAL A 18 -1.53 -5.29 18.95
C VAL A 18 -2.96 -5.79 18.81
N THR A 19 -3.13 -6.97 18.27
CA THR A 19 -4.45 -7.59 18.13
C THR A 19 -4.93 -8.16 19.45
N GLN A 20 -6.22 -8.48 19.52
CA GLN A 20 -6.83 -9.09 20.68
C GLN A 20 -6.17 -10.43 21.06
N GLU A 21 -5.65 -11.16 20.09
CA GLU A 21 -4.96 -12.44 20.30
C GLU A 21 -3.44 -12.27 20.49
N GLY A 22 -2.97 -11.03 20.67
CA GLY A 22 -1.58 -10.75 21.05
C GLY A 22 -0.59 -10.69 19.89
N VAL A 23 -1.04 -10.70 18.65
CA VAL A 23 -0.15 -10.54 17.51
C VAL A 23 0.19 -9.05 17.36
N ILE A 24 1.47 -8.74 17.21
CA ILE A 24 1.95 -7.37 17.01
C ILE A 24 2.33 -7.17 15.57
N TYR A 25 1.67 -6.21 14.94
CA TYR A 25 1.96 -5.79 13.56
C TYR A 25 2.67 -4.44 13.56
N THR A 26 3.61 -4.29 12.64
CA THR A 26 4.12 -2.97 12.26
C THR A 26 3.78 -2.70 10.80
N MET A 27 3.38 -1.49 10.53
CA MET A 27 3.10 -1.02 9.17
C MET A 27 3.91 0.26 8.96
N TYR A 28 4.69 0.32 7.89
CA TYR A 28 5.57 1.45 7.67
C TYR A 28 5.68 1.82 6.20
N PHE A 29 5.97 3.10 5.97
CA PHE A 29 6.10 3.68 4.64
C PHE A 29 7.54 4.11 4.42
N LEU A 30 8.10 3.70 3.28
CA LEU A 30 9.48 3.99 2.92
C LEU A 30 9.51 4.86 1.67
N ASP A 31 10.47 5.79 1.63
CA ASP A 31 10.67 6.66 0.47
C ASP A 31 10.93 5.82 -0.79
N TYR A 32 10.16 6.11 -1.84
CA TYR A 32 10.28 5.48 -3.14
C TYR A 32 10.23 6.52 -4.28
N SER A 33 10.64 7.75 -3.96
CA SER A 33 10.57 8.88 -4.90
C SER A 33 11.40 8.67 -6.16
N GLY A 34 12.44 7.84 -6.09
CA GLY A 34 13.24 7.48 -7.26
C GLY A 34 12.46 6.80 -8.38
N LEU A 35 11.31 6.17 -8.07
CA LEU A 35 10.46 5.54 -9.08
C LEU A 35 10.00 6.54 -10.14
N PHE A 36 9.71 7.78 -9.74
CA PHE A 36 9.25 8.83 -10.62
C PHE A 36 10.35 9.84 -10.95
N SER A 37 11.61 9.41 -10.98
CA SER A 37 12.75 10.29 -11.26
C SER A 37 12.66 10.98 -12.63
N ASP A 38 12.01 10.32 -13.61
CA ASP A 38 11.78 10.91 -14.93
C ASP A 38 10.58 11.87 -14.96
N TYR A 39 9.88 12.03 -13.83
CA TYR A 39 8.69 12.90 -13.73
C TYR A 39 8.80 13.79 -12.48
N PRO A 40 9.88 14.59 -12.35
CA PRO A 40 10.15 15.30 -11.09
C PRO A 40 9.12 16.36 -10.72
N SER A 41 8.32 16.80 -11.70
CA SER A 41 7.31 17.84 -11.46
C SER A 41 5.99 17.29 -10.92
N ILE A 42 5.74 15.99 -10.98
CA ILE A 42 4.42 15.43 -10.64
C ILE A 42 4.40 14.53 -9.43
N ALA A 43 5.53 13.97 -9.00
CA ALA A 43 5.54 13.10 -7.83
C ALA A 43 6.77 13.35 -6.97
N LYS A 44 6.61 14.14 -5.92
CA LYS A 44 7.69 14.49 -4.99
C LYS A 44 7.68 13.64 -3.73
N GLN A 45 6.53 13.04 -3.39
CA GLN A 45 6.34 12.28 -2.16
C GLN A 45 5.75 10.92 -2.50
N VAL A 46 6.61 10.05 -2.99
CA VAL A 46 6.24 8.67 -3.35
C VAL A 46 6.84 7.72 -2.34
N PHE A 47 6.02 6.81 -1.85
CA PHE A 47 6.38 5.85 -0.83
C PHE A 47 5.93 4.45 -1.25
N THR A 48 6.60 3.44 -0.71
CA THR A 48 6.06 2.08 -0.68
C THR A 48 5.69 1.75 0.76
N PHE A 49 4.95 0.66 0.98
CA PHE A 49 4.60 0.27 2.34
C PHE A 49 4.82 -1.21 2.56
N ASN A 50 5.01 -1.58 3.82
CA ASN A 50 5.14 -2.95 4.26
C ASN A 50 4.31 -3.16 5.52
N ILE A 51 3.83 -4.38 5.68
CA ILE A 51 3.15 -4.84 6.89
C ILE A 51 3.91 -6.07 7.36
N ASP A 52 4.50 -6.00 8.55
CA ASP A 52 5.27 -7.09 9.12
C ASP A 52 4.70 -7.51 10.47
N VAL A 53 4.86 -8.77 10.81
CA VAL A 53 4.56 -9.28 12.14
C VAL A 53 5.83 -9.20 12.98
N ILE A 54 5.76 -8.46 14.10
CA ILE A 54 6.89 -8.33 15.02
C ILE A 54 6.89 -9.48 16.04
N GLU A 55 5.71 -9.85 16.49
CA GLU A 55 5.54 -10.89 17.50
C GLU A 55 4.23 -11.63 17.30
N GLY A 56 4.22 -12.91 17.60
CA GLY A 56 3.04 -13.75 17.48
C GLY A 56 2.98 -14.53 16.18
N SER A 57 1.98 -15.40 16.08
CA SER A 57 1.79 -16.30 14.94
C SER A 57 0.37 -16.10 14.38
N PRO A 58 0.20 -15.25 13.36
CA PRO A 58 -1.12 -14.98 12.79
C PRO A 58 -1.84 -16.24 12.29
N GLU A 59 -1.09 -17.22 11.79
CA GLU A 59 -1.62 -18.48 11.28
C GLU A 59 -2.30 -19.31 12.35
N ASN A 60 -2.01 -19.06 13.63
CA ASN A 60 -2.60 -19.76 14.78
C ASN A 60 -3.75 -18.96 15.41
N THR A 61 -4.15 -17.85 14.80
CA THR A 61 -5.23 -17.01 15.31
C THR A 61 -6.47 -17.13 14.44
N ASN A 62 -7.62 -16.74 14.98
CA ASN A 62 -8.85 -16.63 14.22
C ASN A 62 -8.80 -15.44 13.29
N TYR A 63 -9.61 -15.49 12.22
CA TYR A 63 -9.78 -14.35 11.32
C TYR A 63 -10.25 -13.12 12.12
N ASP A 64 -9.59 -11.99 11.89
CA ASP A 64 -9.85 -10.75 12.63
C ASP A 64 -10.08 -9.60 11.64
N GLU A 65 -11.34 -9.21 11.46
CA GLU A 65 -11.73 -8.11 10.58
C GLU A 65 -11.11 -6.77 10.98
N ARG A 66 -10.79 -6.59 12.27
CA ARG A 66 -10.21 -5.33 12.76
C ARG A 66 -8.82 -5.08 12.20
N ILE A 67 -8.11 -6.12 11.76
CA ILE A 67 -6.80 -5.94 11.11
C ILE A 67 -6.97 -5.11 9.85
N GLY A 68 -7.90 -5.48 8.97
CA GLY A 68 -8.16 -4.74 7.74
C GLY A 68 -8.67 -3.32 8.00
N VAL A 69 -9.57 -3.16 8.98
CA VAL A 69 -10.04 -1.84 9.41
C VAL A 69 -8.88 -0.97 9.87
N THR A 70 -7.94 -1.56 10.65
CA THR A 70 -6.78 -0.85 11.16
C THR A 70 -5.82 -0.44 10.04
N VAL A 71 -5.57 -1.35 9.09
CA VAL A 71 -4.72 -1.06 7.94
C VAL A 71 -5.25 0.12 7.14
N LEU A 72 -6.54 0.14 6.83
CA LEU A 72 -7.14 1.27 6.10
C LEU A 72 -7.15 2.55 6.95
N HIS A 73 -7.27 2.45 8.25
CA HIS A 73 -7.14 3.60 9.14
C HIS A 73 -5.72 4.21 9.06
N VAL A 74 -4.69 3.38 9.02
CA VAL A 74 -3.30 3.83 8.84
C VAL A 74 -3.15 4.57 7.51
N PHE A 75 -3.69 4.02 6.42
CA PHE A 75 -3.66 4.70 5.13
C PHE A 75 -4.35 6.05 5.20
N LYS A 76 -5.49 6.13 5.88
CA LYS A 76 -6.23 7.38 6.02
C LYS A 76 -5.39 8.44 6.75
N LEU A 77 -4.68 8.06 7.81
CA LEU A 77 -3.77 8.96 8.52
C LEU A 77 -2.62 9.40 7.62
N PHE A 78 -2.01 8.45 6.91
CA PHE A 78 -0.89 8.75 6.02
C PHE A 78 -1.30 9.73 4.91
N PHE A 79 -2.48 9.56 4.34
CA PHE A 79 -3.00 10.41 3.28
C PHE A 79 -3.69 11.69 3.79
N GLU A 80 -3.56 12.03 5.07
CA GLU A 80 -3.86 13.39 5.54
C GLU A 80 -3.00 14.39 4.78
N ASN A 81 -1.77 14.02 4.42
CA ASN A 81 -1.01 14.73 3.42
C ASN A 81 -1.46 14.23 2.04
N ARG A 82 -2.29 15.02 1.36
CA ARG A 82 -2.90 14.67 0.08
C ARG A 82 -1.91 14.57 -1.06
N GLU A 83 -0.69 15.05 -0.88
CA GLU A 83 0.37 14.95 -1.89
C GLU A 83 1.08 13.60 -1.86
N ASN A 84 0.89 12.80 -0.82
CA ASN A 84 1.49 11.48 -0.73
C ASN A 84 0.93 10.55 -1.81
N VAL A 85 1.80 9.70 -2.32
CA VAL A 85 1.48 8.64 -3.28
C VAL A 85 2.13 7.36 -2.76
N VAL A 86 1.39 6.26 -2.78
CA VAL A 86 1.94 4.95 -2.42
C VAL A 86 1.95 4.07 -3.67
N VAL A 87 3.10 3.47 -3.94
CA VAL A 87 3.24 2.45 -5.00
C VAL A 87 3.84 1.21 -4.36
N TYR A 88 3.24 0.07 -4.62
CA TYR A 88 3.77 -1.17 -4.10
C TYR A 88 3.74 -2.27 -5.15
N VAL A 89 4.72 -3.16 -5.04
CA VAL A 89 4.93 -4.26 -5.95
C VAL A 89 4.58 -5.55 -5.22
N CYS A 90 3.77 -6.39 -5.87
CA CYS A 90 3.53 -7.74 -5.36
C CYS A 90 4.62 -8.64 -5.92
N ASP A 91 5.59 -8.96 -5.08
CA ASP A 91 6.77 -9.72 -5.47
C ASP A 91 6.42 -11.16 -5.82
N ASN A 92 6.98 -11.65 -6.93
CA ASN A 92 6.82 -13.02 -7.40
C ASN A 92 7.80 -14.01 -6.76
N LEU A 93 8.64 -13.55 -5.82
CA LEU A 93 9.67 -14.40 -5.23
C LEU A 93 9.10 -15.51 -4.35
N ASP A 94 7.84 -15.43 -3.95
CA ASP A 94 7.17 -16.51 -3.26
C ASP A 94 5.76 -16.75 -3.82
N ASP A 95 5.20 -17.91 -3.52
CA ASP A 95 3.89 -18.33 -4.04
C ASP A 95 2.73 -17.58 -3.36
N ARG A 96 3.02 -16.69 -2.42
CA ARG A 96 2.01 -15.96 -1.65
C ARG A 96 1.68 -14.57 -2.17
N HIS A 97 2.38 -14.09 -3.19
CA HIS A 97 2.20 -12.72 -3.68
C HIS A 97 0.75 -12.42 -4.12
N LEU A 98 0.13 -13.36 -4.81
CA LEU A 98 -1.26 -13.18 -5.24
C LEU A 98 -2.25 -13.25 -4.08
N ALA A 99 -1.98 -14.08 -3.08
CA ALA A 99 -2.81 -14.18 -1.89
C ALA A 99 -2.75 -12.89 -1.07
N ARG A 100 -1.55 -12.31 -0.91
CA ARG A 100 -1.38 -11.02 -0.22
C ARG A 100 -2.07 -9.89 -0.97
N LYS A 101 -1.94 -9.87 -2.29
CA LYS A 101 -2.62 -8.88 -3.13
C LYS A 101 -4.14 -8.96 -2.94
N ARG A 102 -4.71 -10.15 -3.02
CA ARG A 102 -6.15 -10.34 -2.85
C ARG A 102 -6.64 -9.91 -1.46
N LYS A 103 -5.86 -10.23 -0.43
CA LYS A 103 -6.19 -9.86 0.94
C LYS A 103 -6.21 -8.33 1.10
N PHE A 104 -5.18 -7.65 0.62
CA PHE A 104 -5.12 -6.20 0.66
C PHE A 104 -6.22 -5.56 -0.18
N ASP A 105 -6.46 -6.06 -1.39
CA ASP A 105 -7.52 -5.56 -2.26
C ASP A 105 -8.89 -5.69 -1.59
N SER A 106 -9.13 -6.82 -0.92
CA SER A 106 -10.37 -7.04 -0.18
C SER A 106 -10.55 -6.00 0.93
N TRP A 107 -9.50 -5.75 1.71
CA TRP A 107 -9.56 -4.72 2.75
C TRP A 107 -9.81 -3.34 2.16
N PHE A 108 -9.10 -3.00 1.09
CA PHE A 108 -9.26 -1.70 0.44
C PHE A 108 -10.69 -1.48 -0.03
N TRP A 109 -11.25 -2.43 -0.77
CA TRP A 109 -12.60 -2.30 -1.28
C TRP A 109 -13.65 -2.27 -0.18
N ARG A 110 -13.43 -3.00 0.90
CA ARG A 110 -14.41 -3.09 2.00
C ARG A 110 -14.40 -1.87 2.90
N TYR A 111 -13.22 -1.31 3.17
CA TYR A 111 -13.05 -0.29 4.20
C TYR A 111 -12.64 1.09 3.69
N ASN A 112 -12.40 1.25 2.40
CA ASN A 112 -12.15 2.57 1.82
C ASN A 112 -13.43 3.40 1.85
N ASP A 113 -13.34 4.63 2.34
CA ASP A 113 -14.48 5.57 2.43
C ASP A 113 -14.70 6.37 1.15
N GLY A 114 -14.00 6.05 0.07
CA GLY A 114 -14.06 6.77 -1.20
C GLY A 114 -13.03 7.88 -1.35
N SER A 115 -12.27 8.19 -0.30
CA SER A 115 -11.25 9.24 -0.38
C SER A 115 -9.99 8.81 -1.12
N LEU A 116 -9.71 7.51 -1.21
CA LEU A 116 -8.52 6.98 -1.85
C LEU A 116 -8.88 6.26 -3.15
N ILE A 117 -8.03 6.42 -4.14
CA ILE A 117 -8.13 5.74 -5.42
C ILE A 117 -6.98 4.75 -5.52
N LYS A 118 -7.29 3.55 -5.99
CA LYS A 118 -6.32 2.49 -6.20
C LYS A 118 -6.30 2.11 -7.67
N GLU A 119 -5.11 2.19 -8.28
CA GLU A 119 -4.88 1.77 -9.66
C GLU A 119 -3.95 0.56 -9.66
N ASP A 120 -4.37 -0.49 -10.34
CA ASP A 120 -3.58 -1.70 -10.51
C ASP A 120 -3.05 -1.76 -11.94
N ASP A 121 -1.82 -2.26 -12.10
CA ASP A 121 -1.24 -2.46 -13.41
C ASP A 121 -0.26 -3.64 -13.38
N ILE A 122 0.14 -4.10 -14.54
CA ILE A 122 1.05 -5.23 -14.71
C ILE A 122 2.23 -4.76 -15.55
N ALA A 123 3.45 -4.96 -15.03
CA ALA A 123 4.67 -4.78 -15.78
C ALA A 123 5.20 -6.15 -16.21
N MET A 124 5.61 -6.27 -17.48
CA MET A 124 6.29 -7.47 -17.96
C MET A 124 7.79 -7.23 -17.87
N VAL A 125 8.48 -8.02 -17.07
CA VAL A 125 9.93 -7.93 -16.93
C VAL A 125 10.53 -9.31 -17.20
N GLU A 126 11.31 -9.40 -18.27
CA GLU A 126 11.94 -10.65 -18.69
C GLU A 126 10.97 -11.84 -18.80
N GLY A 127 9.76 -11.57 -19.33
CA GLY A 127 8.73 -12.59 -19.51
C GLY A 127 7.92 -12.90 -18.25
N VAL A 128 8.17 -12.20 -17.15
CA VAL A 128 7.47 -12.40 -15.88
C VAL A 128 6.51 -11.24 -15.62
N GLU A 129 5.25 -11.55 -15.27
CA GLU A 129 4.28 -10.56 -14.89
C GLU A 129 4.56 -10.08 -13.47
N ILE A 130 4.69 -8.77 -13.31
CA ILE A 130 4.86 -8.13 -12.01
C ILE A 130 3.65 -7.24 -11.74
N TYR A 131 2.91 -7.55 -10.68
CA TYR A 131 1.71 -6.78 -10.30
C TYR A 131 2.12 -5.59 -9.46
N ASN A 132 1.73 -4.40 -9.91
CA ASN A 132 1.97 -3.14 -9.22
C ASN A 132 0.64 -2.48 -8.89
N SER A 133 0.60 -1.77 -7.78
CA SER A 133 -0.56 -0.99 -7.40
C SER A 133 -0.13 0.38 -6.90
N MET A 134 -0.95 1.38 -7.19
CA MET A 134 -0.75 2.74 -6.73
C MET A 134 -1.98 3.19 -5.95
N ILE A 135 -1.76 3.83 -4.82
CA ILE A 135 -2.84 4.45 -4.03
C ILE A 135 -2.56 5.95 -3.96
N ILE A 136 -3.60 6.74 -4.21
CA ILE A 136 -3.49 8.19 -4.26
C ILE A 136 -4.79 8.79 -3.72
N HIS A 137 -4.69 9.94 -3.05
CA HIS A 137 -5.87 10.64 -2.57
C HIS A 137 -6.61 11.28 -3.75
N LYS A 138 -7.94 11.16 -3.76
CA LYS A 138 -8.78 11.70 -4.85
C LYS A 138 -8.62 13.22 -5.03
N MET A 139 -8.22 13.92 -3.98
CA MET A 139 -8.01 15.37 -4.00
C MET A 139 -6.56 15.76 -4.27
N ASN A 140 -5.71 14.83 -4.65
CA ASN A 140 -4.35 15.17 -5.08
C ASN A 140 -4.43 16.07 -6.32
N ALA A 141 -3.75 17.22 -6.26
CA ALA A 141 -3.81 18.22 -7.32
C ALA A 141 -3.31 17.71 -8.68
N LYS A 142 -2.47 16.68 -8.67
CA LYS A 142 -1.87 16.10 -9.88
C LYS A 142 -2.33 14.67 -10.13
N LEU A 143 -3.54 14.36 -9.69
CA LEU A 143 -4.10 13.01 -9.74
C LEU A 143 -3.96 12.35 -11.12
N ASN A 144 -4.47 13.01 -12.17
CA ASN A 144 -4.49 12.42 -13.50
C ASN A 144 -3.08 12.26 -14.07
N GLU A 145 -2.21 13.24 -13.85
CA GLU A 145 -0.83 13.20 -14.32
C GLU A 145 -0.04 12.06 -13.67
N ILE A 146 -0.25 11.85 -12.38
CA ILE A 146 0.44 10.79 -11.62
C ILE A 146 -0.05 9.42 -12.07
N ILE A 147 -1.35 9.24 -12.28
CA ILE A 147 -1.90 7.98 -12.80
C ILE A 147 -1.32 7.65 -14.16
N ILE A 148 -1.25 8.63 -15.07
CA ILE A 148 -0.67 8.44 -16.40
C ILE A 148 0.80 8.05 -16.30
N ALA A 149 1.57 8.74 -15.45
CA ALA A 149 2.99 8.43 -15.25
C ALA A 149 3.18 7.00 -14.72
N PHE A 150 2.34 6.57 -13.79
CA PHE A 150 2.38 5.21 -13.24
C PHE A 150 2.17 4.17 -14.36
N LYS A 151 1.19 4.38 -15.20
CA LYS A 151 0.90 3.46 -16.31
C LYS A 151 2.02 3.43 -17.33
N GLU A 152 2.61 4.58 -17.64
CA GLU A 152 3.75 4.66 -18.56
C GLU A 152 4.97 3.91 -18.01
N LEU A 153 5.25 4.02 -16.72
CA LEU A 153 6.36 3.29 -16.10
C LEU A 153 6.19 1.77 -16.23
N ASN A 154 4.98 1.27 -16.05
CA ASN A 154 4.72 -0.16 -16.20
C ASN A 154 4.85 -0.62 -17.66
N MET A 155 4.45 0.20 -18.62
CA MET A 155 4.64 -0.09 -20.03
C MET A 155 6.12 -0.13 -20.42
N ARG A 156 6.91 0.84 -19.95
CA ARG A 156 8.34 0.92 -20.26
C ARG A 156 9.14 -0.26 -19.70
N ALA A 157 8.74 -0.78 -18.54
CA ALA A 157 9.41 -1.94 -17.96
C ALA A 157 9.35 -3.16 -18.90
N GLY A 158 8.28 -3.29 -19.69
CA GLY A 158 8.12 -4.38 -20.65
C GLY A 158 8.91 -4.20 -21.94
N GLU A 159 9.44 -3.00 -22.20
CA GLU A 159 10.15 -2.67 -23.44
C GLU A 159 11.67 -2.87 -23.33
N LYS A 160 12.17 -3.23 -22.18
CA LYS A 160 13.61 -3.41 -21.97
C LYS A 160 14.07 -4.84 -22.24
#